data_21b26de52e9fc41b23e44c6c5d68d592
#
_entry.id   21b26de52e9fc41b23e44c6c5d68d592
#
_cell.length_a   1.000
_cell.length_b   1.000
_cell.length_c   1.000
_cell.angle_alpha   90.00
_cell.angle_beta   90.00
_cell.angle_gamma   90.00
#
_symmetry.space_group_name_H-M   'P 1'
#
loop_
_entity.id
_entity.type
_entity.pdbx_description
1 polymer ?
#
loop_
_entity_poly.entity_id
_entity_poly.type
_entity_poly.pdbx_seq_one_letter_code
_entity_poly.pdbx_strand_id
1 'polypeptide(L)'
;MKIAAVIAEYNPFHNGHAYQLRRIKEHYGYDFVIVVMSGNFTQRGEPAITDKYARTRMALLSGADLIIELPAYYACASAEYFATGAVSLLHGLGCVDALFFGSESEDTDSSSPNPPALLLHAANILLEEPDSYRSALSDSLKRGKSYAAARMDALMTALQEDGLPVSHLSAVFSLPNNTLGIEYCKAILRMNSPVKPFAIKRIGGGYHDIDTADTYASAEAIRTLLFRRPNLDAGSVKKASSPTPAAADSLSVECVLSSSPTALEIPSTSDALSALVPHTTAQVLAGLSCDNLLLTQNDFSELLHYQLLLHESELEQYADCTPELANRIRSLLPSLLTKTATDMIETIKTKAYTYTRINRVLTHLLLNMTADTLSALTDKNAPAFLTHARILGFRKEACGSLLSTVKESARIPLITKPADYHPTGIGASLYQSDLLASHIYQSVAAKKSAGAFRHELTRSPLIV
;
A
#
# COMPACT_ATOMS: atom_id res chain seq x y z
N MET A 1 -1.91 28.57 -11.10
CA MET A 1 -2.33 27.17 -11.04
C MET A 1 -1.59 26.53 -9.88
N LYS A 2 -2.31 25.94 -8.93
CA LYS A 2 -1.75 25.23 -7.77
C LYS A 2 -1.92 23.73 -7.94
N ILE A 3 -0.84 22.97 -7.83
CA ILE A 3 -0.83 21.52 -8.03
C ILE A 3 -0.46 20.84 -6.71
N ALA A 4 -1.38 20.06 -6.17
CA ALA A 4 -1.14 19.17 -5.04
C ALA A 4 -0.76 17.77 -5.50
N ALA A 5 -0.09 17.03 -4.63
CA ALA A 5 0.16 15.61 -4.80
C ALA A 5 -0.32 14.80 -3.60
N VAL A 6 -0.65 13.54 -3.85
CA VAL A 6 -0.92 12.51 -2.84
C VAL A 6 -0.12 11.26 -3.23
N ILE A 7 0.43 10.55 -2.25
CA ILE A 7 1.05 9.24 -2.43
C ILE A 7 0.11 8.19 -1.85
N ALA A 8 -0.27 7.18 -2.63
CA ALA A 8 -1.31 6.24 -2.24
C ALA A 8 -1.13 4.84 -2.85
N GLU A 9 -1.79 3.87 -2.26
CA GLU A 9 -1.92 2.51 -2.80
C GLU A 9 -3.31 2.26 -3.41
N TYR A 10 -4.34 2.86 -2.80
CA TYR A 10 -5.76 2.68 -3.20
C TYR A 10 -6.17 1.19 -3.30
N ASN A 11 -5.95 0.46 -2.24
CA ASN A 11 -6.10 -1.00 -2.21
C ASN A 11 -7.29 -1.50 -1.33
N PRO A 12 -8.56 -1.24 -1.72
CA PRO A 12 -9.04 -0.43 -2.82
C PRO A 12 -9.18 1.07 -2.48
N PHE A 13 -9.61 1.88 -3.45
CA PHE A 13 -10.03 3.27 -3.22
C PHE A 13 -11.30 3.30 -2.35
N HIS A 14 -11.37 4.18 -1.34
CA HIS A 14 -12.48 4.24 -0.39
C HIS A 14 -12.86 5.68 0.00
N ASN A 15 -13.92 5.85 0.80
CA ASN A 15 -14.44 7.16 1.18
C ASN A 15 -13.40 8.07 1.86
N GLY A 16 -12.48 7.54 2.65
CA GLY A 16 -11.39 8.31 3.23
C GLY A 16 -10.46 8.94 2.18
N HIS A 17 -10.19 8.23 1.09
CA HIS A 17 -9.41 8.76 -0.02
C HIS A 17 -10.19 9.83 -0.80
N ALA A 18 -11.48 9.61 -1.04
CA ALA A 18 -12.34 10.62 -1.68
C ALA A 18 -12.44 11.89 -0.84
N TYR A 19 -12.56 11.76 0.48
CA TYR A 19 -12.53 12.87 1.41
C TYR A 19 -11.22 13.67 1.29
N GLN A 20 -10.08 12.99 1.27
CA GLN A 20 -8.77 13.64 1.12
C GLN A 20 -8.68 14.45 -0.18
N LEU A 21 -9.04 13.87 -1.33
CA LEU A 21 -9.01 14.54 -2.63
C LEU A 21 -9.93 15.77 -2.66
N ARG A 22 -11.15 15.62 -2.13
CA ARG A 22 -12.12 16.71 -2.04
C ARG A 22 -11.61 17.84 -1.15
N ARG A 23 -11.05 17.52 0.04
CA ARG A 23 -10.52 18.52 0.97
C ARG A 23 -9.37 19.31 0.36
N ILE A 24 -8.49 18.67 -0.42
CA ILE A 24 -7.38 19.34 -1.11
C ILE A 24 -7.92 20.37 -2.11
N LYS A 25 -8.95 20.03 -2.87
CA LYS A 25 -9.50 20.94 -3.89
C LYS A 25 -10.41 22.02 -3.30
N GLU A 26 -11.40 21.60 -2.51
CA GLU A 26 -12.45 22.51 -2.05
C GLU A 26 -12.05 23.36 -0.84
N HIS A 27 -11.27 22.79 0.08
CA HIS A 27 -10.89 23.49 1.31
C HIS A 27 -9.55 24.22 1.19
N TYR A 28 -8.53 23.55 0.59
CA TYR A 28 -7.20 24.15 0.45
C TYR A 28 -7.00 24.88 -0.88
N GLY A 29 -7.96 24.81 -1.81
CA GLY A 29 -7.99 25.59 -3.05
C GLY A 29 -6.89 25.23 -4.04
N TYR A 30 -6.56 23.93 -4.16
CA TYR A 30 -5.68 23.43 -5.21
C TYR A 30 -6.48 23.10 -6.46
N ASP A 31 -5.96 23.55 -7.62
CA ASP A 31 -6.63 23.36 -8.91
C ASP A 31 -6.60 21.91 -9.36
N PHE A 32 -5.47 21.21 -9.14
CA PHE A 32 -5.24 19.83 -9.57
C PHE A 32 -4.60 18.99 -8.49
N VAL A 33 -4.91 17.67 -8.53
CA VAL A 33 -4.30 16.67 -7.66
C VAL A 33 -3.65 15.56 -8.50
N ILE A 34 -2.32 15.47 -8.41
CA ILE A 34 -1.52 14.36 -8.96
C ILE A 34 -1.43 13.27 -7.90
N VAL A 35 -1.67 12.03 -8.29
CA VAL A 35 -1.50 10.87 -7.38
C VAL A 35 -0.33 10.04 -7.86
N VAL A 36 0.67 9.83 -6.98
CA VAL A 36 1.70 8.81 -7.14
C VAL A 36 1.17 7.53 -6.51
N MET A 37 0.92 6.52 -7.34
CA MET A 37 0.25 5.30 -6.91
C MET A 37 1.13 4.07 -7.09
N SER A 38 1.20 3.20 -6.07
CA SER A 38 1.84 1.89 -6.19
C SER A 38 1.30 1.11 -7.39
N GLY A 39 2.18 0.43 -8.12
CA GLY A 39 1.83 -0.48 -9.21
C GLY A 39 0.96 -1.65 -8.72
N ASN A 40 1.18 -2.84 -9.22
CA ASN A 40 0.35 -4.01 -8.86
C ASN A 40 0.71 -4.65 -7.51
N PHE A 41 1.77 -4.21 -6.87
CA PHE A 41 2.19 -4.64 -5.53
C PHE A 41 2.35 -3.43 -4.62
N THR A 42 2.11 -3.64 -3.33
CA THR A 42 2.02 -2.59 -2.31
C THR A 42 3.24 -2.55 -1.39
N GLN A 43 3.35 -1.53 -0.57
CA GLN A 43 4.45 -1.29 0.37
C GLN A 43 4.62 -2.43 1.40
N ARG A 44 3.55 -3.13 1.72
CA ARG A 44 3.59 -4.31 2.60
C ARG A 44 4.06 -5.59 1.92
N GLY A 45 4.37 -5.55 0.62
CA GLY A 45 4.73 -6.73 -0.16
C GLY A 45 3.52 -7.58 -0.55
N GLU A 46 2.32 -7.00 -0.61
CA GLU A 46 1.12 -7.70 -1.02
C GLU A 46 0.75 -7.35 -2.47
N PRO A 47 0.22 -8.29 -3.25
CA PRO A 47 -0.45 -7.92 -4.48
C PRO A 47 -1.66 -7.05 -4.13
N ALA A 48 -1.89 -5.99 -4.89
CA ALA A 48 -3.10 -5.21 -4.74
C ALA A 48 -4.32 -6.06 -5.10
N ILE A 49 -5.47 -5.80 -4.44
CA ILE A 49 -6.71 -6.57 -4.65
C ILE A 49 -7.17 -6.58 -6.11
N THR A 50 -6.82 -5.52 -6.86
CA THR A 50 -7.10 -5.39 -8.28
C THR A 50 -5.96 -4.67 -8.99
N ASP A 51 -5.91 -4.76 -10.32
CA ASP A 51 -4.82 -4.19 -11.09
C ASP A 51 -4.72 -2.66 -10.96
N LYS A 52 -3.57 -2.12 -11.29
CA LYS A 52 -3.29 -0.69 -11.21
C LYS A 52 -4.22 0.17 -12.08
N TYR A 53 -4.72 -0.35 -13.20
CA TYR A 53 -5.61 0.39 -14.11
C TYR A 53 -7.03 0.50 -13.53
N ALA A 54 -7.55 -0.55 -12.90
CA ALA A 54 -8.82 -0.47 -12.20
C ALA A 54 -8.75 0.54 -11.04
N ARG A 55 -7.66 0.54 -10.26
CA ARG A 55 -7.43 1.51 -9.17
C ARG A 55 -7.26 2.94 -9.71
N THR A 56 -6.56 3.10 -10.84
CA THR A 56 -6.47 4.37 -11.57
C THR A 56 -7.85 4.89 -11.94
N ARG A 57 -8.72 4.01 -12.50
CA ARG A 57 -10.09 4.38 -12.86
C ARG A 57 -10.90 4.85 -11.65
N MET A 58 -10.83 4.11 -10.53
CA MET A 58 -11.49 4.49 -9.28
C MET A 58 -11.07 5.88 -8.81
N ALA A 59 -9.76 6.16 -8.79
CA ALA A 59 -9.20 7.42 -8.33
C ALA A 59 -9.59 8.60 -9.24
N LEU A 60 -9.49 8.44 -10.56
CA LEU A 60 -9.86 9.48 -11.53
C LEU A 60 -11.35 9.82 -11.46
N LEU A 61 -12.23 8.81 -11.39
CA LEU A 61 -13.68 9.01 -11.24
C LEU A 61 -14.05 9.65 -9.90
N SER A 62 -13.15 9.59 -8.91
CA SER A 62 -13.35 10.14 -7.56
C SER A 62 -12.61 11.47 -7.32
N GLY A 63 -12.05 12.10 -8.36
CA GLY A 63 -11.55 13.46 -8.27
C GLY A 63 -10.04 13.65 -8.40
N ALA A 64 -9.24 12.59 -8.54
CA ALA A 64 -7.83 12.71 -8.95
C ALA A 64 -7.74 13.18 -10.40
N ASP A 65 -6.70 13.95 -10.77
CA ASP A 65 -6.58 14.51 -12.11
C ASP A 65 -5.54 13.78 -12.96
N LEU A 66 -4.46 13.30 -12.35
CA LEU A 66 -3.38 12.58 -12.99
C LEU A 66 -2.86 11.47 -12.07
N ILE A 67 -2.73 10.25 -12.57
CA ILE A 67 -2.16 9.12 -11.83
C ILE A 67 -0.84 8.72 -12.46
N ILE A 68 0.21 8.66 -11.65
CA ILE A 68 1.56 8.27 -12.04
C ILE A 68 1.95 7.04 -11.21
N GLU A 69 2.56 6.06 -11.85
CA GLU A 69 3.00 4.83 -11.21
C GLU A 69 4.26 5.05 -10.37
N LEU A 70 4.24 4.60 -9.12
CA LEU A 70 5.45 4.44 -8.31
C LEU A 70 6.14 3.14 -8.73
N PRO A 71 7.40 3.16 -9.20
CA PRO A 71 8.11 1.97 -9.63
C PRO A 71 8.18 0.89 -8.54
N ALA A 72 8.12 -0.37 -8.97
CA ALA A 72 7.96 -1.52 -8.09
C ALA A 72 9.05 -1.62 -7.00
N TYR A 73 10.31 -1.32 -7.32
CA TYR A 73 11.41 -1.30 -6.35
C TYR A 73 11.15 -0.37 -5.16
N TYR A 74 10.48 0.76 -5.38
CA TYR A 74 10.09 1.68 -4.32
C TYR A 74 8.74 1.31 -3.71
N ALA A 75 7.79 0.89 -4.54
CA ALA A 75 6.45 0.53 -4.10
C ALA A 75 6.42 -0.64 -3.11
N CYS A 76 7.33 -1.62 -3.27
CA CYS A 76 7.41 -2.82 -2.43
C CYS A 76 8.50 -2.76 -1.36
N ALA A 77 9.06 -1.59 -1.06
CA ALA A 77 10.17 -1.44 -0.12
C ALA A 77 9.74 -0.94 1.26
N SER A 78 10.71 -0.69 2.15
CA SER A 78 10.45 -0.08 3.45
C SER A 78 9.87 1.34 3.30
N ALA A 79 9.29 1.88 4.37
CA ALA A 79 8.71 3.22 4.36
C ALA A 79 9.70 4.31 3.89
N GLU A 80 10.97 4.18 4.23
CA GLU A 80 12.03 5.10 3.79
C GLU A 80 12.21 5.10 2.27
N TYR A 81 12.34 3.91 1.67
CA TYR A 81 12.52 3.80 0.21
C TYR A 81 11.25 4.15 -0.55
N PHE A 82 10.10 3.74 -0.04
CA PHE A 82 8.80 4.11 -0.57
C PHE A 82 8.63 5.63 -0.64
N ALA A 83 8.91 6.33 0.46
CA ALA A 83 8.85 7.78 0.54
C ALA A 83 9.90 8.45 -0.37
N THR A 84 11.13 7.94 -0.36
CA THR A 84 12.22 8.47 -1.19
C THR A 84 11.86 8.39 -2.68
N GLY A 85 11.38 7.24 -3.16
CA GLY A 85 10.98 7.08 -4.56
C GLY A 85 9.81 7.99 -4.94
N ALA A 86 8.78 8.04 -4.10
CA ALA A 86 7.60 8.86 -4.38
C ALA A 86 7.92 10.37 -4.39
N VAL A 87 8.68 10.87 -3.40
CA VAL A 87 9.09 12.29 -3.35
C VAL A 87 10.06 12.62 -4.49
N SER A 88 10.98 11.70 -4.85
CA SER A 88 11.86 11.87 -6.00
C SER A 88 11.07 12.04 -7.30
N LEU A 89 9.98 11.28 -7.47
CA LEU A 89 9.10 11.41 -8.62
C LEU A 89 8.44 12.80 -8.64
N LEU A 90 7.88 13.26 -7.51
CA LEU A 90 7.28 14.60 -7.41
C LEU A 90 8.30 15.71 -7.67
N HIS A 91 9.52 15.57 -7.13
CA HIS A 91 10.63 16.50 -7.41
C HIS A 91 10.99 16.53 -8.89
N GLY A 92 11.03 15.34 -9.53
CA GLY A 92 11.33 15.16 -10.95
C GLY A 92 10.26 15.75 -11.88
N LEU A 93 9.00 15.82 -11.46
CA LEU A 93 7.92 16.48 -12.22
C LEU A 93 8.09 18.01 -12.24
N GLY A 94 8.68 18.60 -11.22
CA GLY A 94 9.04 20.04 -11.17
C GLY A 94 7.89 21.03 -11.05
N CYS A 95 6.63 20.59 -11.02
CA CYS A 95 5.45 21.44 -11.00
C CYS A 95 4.56 21.27 -9.76
N VAL A 96 4.96 20.41 -8.82
CA VAL A 96 4.15 20.11 -7.62
C VAL A 96 4.47 21.11 -6.52
N ASP A 97 3.44 21.80 -6.02
CA ASP A 97 3.57 22.78 -4.93
C ASP A 97 3.53 22.13 -3.55
N ALA A 98 2.71 21.08 -3.38
CA ALA A 98 2.45 20.49 -2.08
C ALA A 98 2.23 18.97 -2.14
N LEU A 99 2.71 18.27 -1.11
CA LEU A 99 2.40 16.87 -0.84
C LEU A 99 1.45 16.78 0.36
N PHE A 100 0.25 16.26 0.13
CA PHE A 100 -0.72 15.99 1.19
C PHE A 100 -0.71 14.50 1.56
N PHE A 101 -0.68 14.22 2.86
CA PHE A 101 -0.76 12.86 3.38
C PHE A 101 -1.67 12.78 4.62
N GLY A 102 -2.18 11.60 4.92
CA GLY A 102 -2.98 11.37 6.13
C GLY A 102 -2.10 11.37 7.38
N SER A 103 -2.59 11.92 8.49
CA SER A 103 -1.98 11.82 9.82
C SER A 103 -3.03 11.41 10.84
N GLU A 104 -2.63 10.65 11.84
CA GLU A 104 -3.49 10.27 12.94
C GLU A 104 -3.50 11.30 14.08
N SER A 105 -2.56 12.23 14.10
CA SER A 105 -2.32 13.13 15.24
C SER A 105 -2.42 14.61 14.95
N GLU A 106 -2.36 15.01 13.68
CA GLU A 106 -2.36 16.42 13.33
C GLU A 106 -3.77 17.02 13.36
N ASP A 107 -3.89 18.17 13.99
CA ASP A 107 -5.14 18.95 14.03
C ASP A 107 -5.11 19.96 12.89
N THR A 108 -5.94 19.72 11.86
CA THR A 108 -5.92 20.47 10.61
C THR A 108 -7.17 21.31 10.40
N ASP A 109 -7.84 21.72 11.48
CA ASP A 109 -9.04 22.55 11.39
C ASP A 109 -8.79 24.01 10.98
N SER A 110 -7.51 24.41 10.77
CA SER A 110 -7.20 25.71 10.20
C SER A 110 -7.55 25.76 8.71
N SER A 111 -8.19 26.84 8.28
CA SER A 111 -8.51 27.13 6.87
C SER A 111 -7.25 27.31 5.99
N SER A 112 -6.07 27.35 6.59
CA SER A 112 -4.77 27.41 5.92
C SER A 112 -3.96 26.19 6.30
N PRO A 113 -3.42 25.43 5.31
CA PRO A 113 -2.59 24.27 5.63
C PRO A 113 -1.29 24.74 6.27
N ASN A 114 -1.01 24.23 7.46
CA ASN A 114 0.28 24.43 8.11
C ASN A 114 1.18 23.21 7.87
N PRO A 115 2.49 23.40 7.62
CA PRO A 115 3.42 22.29 7.59
C PRO A 115 3.39 21.51 8.92
N PRO A 116 3.50 20.18 8.91
CA PRO A 116 3.48 19.37 10.12
C PRO A 116 4.81 19.54 10.90
N ALA A 117 4.88 20.58 11.74
CA ALA A 117 6.11 21.01 12.40
C ALA A 117 6.80 19.89 13.19
N LEU A 118 6.02 19.09 13.91
CA LEU A 118 6.53 17.97 14.70
C LEU A 118 7.13 16.86 13.81
N LEU A 119 6.47 16.51 12.71
CA LEU A 119 6.98 15.49 11.77
C LEU A 119 8.21 16.00 11.01
N LEU A 120 8.24 17.29 10.65
CA LEU A 120 9.42 17.93 10.04
C LEU A 120 10.60 17.95 11.00
N HIS A 121 10.38 18.25 12.27
CA HIS A 121 11.44 18.25 13.28
C HIS A 121 12.02 16.84 13.48
N ALA A 122 11.16 15.84 13.65
CA ALA A 122 11.57 14.45 13.71
C ALA A 122 12.34 14.01 12.45
N ALA A 123 11.88 14.41 11.26
CA ALA A 123 12.54 14.12 10.00
C ALA A 123 13.93 14.75 9.91
N ASN A 124 14.11 15.97 10.41
CA ASN A 124 15.42 16.65 10.45
C ASN A 124 16.41 15.92 11.36
N ILE A 125 15.98 15.52 12.57
CA ILE A 125 16.82 14.72 13.49
C ILE A 125 17.24 13.41 12.81
N LEU A 126 16.33 12.73 12.13
CA LEU A 126 16.63 11.47 11.43
C LEU A 126 17.50 11.65 10.18
N LEU A 127 17.58 12.85 9.64
CA LEU A 127 18.45 13.18 8.50
C LEU A 127 19.86 13.56 8.95
N GLU A 128 19.96 14.40 10.00
CA GLU A 128 21.24 14.93 10.50
C GLU A 128 21.94 13.98 11.45
N GLU A 129 21.18 13.12 12.15
CA GLU A 129 21.67 12.16 13.14
C GLU A 129 22.64 12.83 14.14
N PRO A 130 22.18 13.79 14.99
CA PRO A 130 23.02 14.45 15.96
C PRO A 130 23.67 13.46 16.93
N ASP A 131 24.71 13.87 17.66
CA ASP A 131 25.51 12.99 18.52
C ASP A 131 24.66 12.28 19.60
N SER A 132 23.66 12.96 20.15
CA SER A 132 22.69 12.38 21.08
C SER A 132 21.92 11.21 20.45
N TYR A 133 21.44 11.41 19.21
CA TYR A 133 20.75 10.36 18.46
C TYR A 133 21.66 9.16 18.20
N ARG A 134 22.88 9.38 17.70
CA ARG A 134 23.85 8.30 17.39
C ARG A 134 24.23 7.51 18.62
N SER A 135 24.48 8.19 19.75
CA SER A 135 24.80 7.54 21.02
C SER A 135 23.66 6.68 21.53
N ALA A 136 22.42 7.23 21.57
CA ALA A 136 21.26 6.50 22.02
C ALA A 136 20.91 5.30 21.11
N LEU A 137 21.08 5.44 19.78
CA LEU A 137 20.91 4.36 18.82
C LEU A 137 21.89 3.20 19.08
N SER A 138 23.19 3.54 19.20
CA SER A 138 24.25 2.56 19.50
C SER A 138 23.98 1.80 20.81
N ASP A 139 23.60 2.52 21.87
CA ASP A 139 23.34 1.92 23.18
C ASP A 139 22.07 1.04 23.18
N SER A 140 21.04 1.43 22.45
CA SER A 140 19.82 0.61 22.32
C SER A 140 20.08 -0.67 21.52
N LEU A 141 20.90 -0.60 20.46
CA LEU A 141 21.33 -1.78 19.68
C LEU A 141 22.20 -2.72 20.52
N LYS A 142 23.16 -2.22 21.31
CA LYS A 142 23.97 -3.02 22.25
C LYS A 142 23.11 -3.73 23.30
N ARG A 143 21.99 -3.16 23.68
CA ARG A 143 20.99 -3.78 24.58
C ARG A 143 20.11 -4.82 23.90
N GLY A 144 20.36 -5.13 22.62
CA GLY A 144 19.65 -6.18 21.87
C GLY A 144 18.27 -5.76 21.34
N LYS A 145 17.95 -4.45 21.29
CA LYS A 145 16.70 -3.99 20.68
C LYS A 145 16.76 -4.14 19.15
N SER A 146 15.59 -4.34 18.54
CA SER A 146 15.51 -4.29 17.07
C SER A 146 15.88 -2.89 16.57
N TYR A 147 16.36 -2.79 15.32
CA TYR A 147 16.74 -1.49 14.74
C TYR A 147 15.58 -0.46 14.80
N ALA A 148 14.33 -0.89 14.50
CA ALA A 148 13.19 0.00 14.56
C ALA A 148 12.93 0.55 15.99
N ALA A 149 13.05 -0.31 17.02
CA ALA A 149 12.90 0.12 18.41
C ALA A 149 14.06 1.00 18.87
N ALA A 150 15.29 0.66 18.47
CA ALA A 150 16.49 1.46 18.79
C ALA A 150 16.45 2.84 18.14
N ARG A 151 15.99 2.92 16.87
CA ARG A 151 15.79 4.17 16.14
C ARG A 151 14.74 5.06 16.82
N MET A 152 13.64 4.47 17.32
CA MET A 152 12.62 5.22 18.05
C MET A 152 13.16 5.76 19.38
N ASP A 153 13.89 4.95 20.16
CA ASP A 153 14.50 5.42 21.40
C ASP A 153 15.47 6.59 21.14
N ALA A 154 16.28 6.48 20.10
CA ALA A 154 17.24 7.51 19.72
C ALA A 154 16.54 8.82 19.32
N LEU A 155 15.45 8.72 18.54
CA LEU A 155 14.64 9.86 18.18
C LEU A 155 14.01 10.53 19.41
N MET A 156 13.48 9.74 20.34
CA MET A 156 12.93 10.29 21.60
C MET A 156 14.00 11.01 22.44
N THR A 157 15.21 10.46 22.51
CA THR A 157 16.32 11.09 23.24
C THR A 157 16.67 12.45 22.63
N ALA A 158 16.82 12.54 21.32
CA ALA A 158 17.15 13.79 20.63
C ALA A 158 16.03 14.84 20.77
N LEU A 159 14.75 14.44 20.63
CA LEU A 159 13.62 15.35 20.84
C LEU A 159 13.53 15.88 22.27
N GLN A 160 13.89 15.05 23.25
CA GLN A 160 13.90 15.46 24.66
C GLN A 160 14.99 16.50 24.92
N GLU A 161 16.18 16.36 24.32
CA GLU A 161 17.25 17.37 24.38
C GLU A 161 16.83 18.71 23.76
N ASP A 162 16.02 18.64 22.69
CA ASP A 162 15.43 19.84 22.07
C ASP A 162 14.28 20.45 22.90
N GLY A 163 14.00 19.91 24.11
CA GLY A 163 13.00 20.44 25.04
C GLY A 163 11.55 20.02 24.78
N LEU A 164 11.33 19.03 23.91
CA LEU A 164 9.98 18.54 23.63
C LEU A 164 9.47 17.52 24.68
N PRO A 165 8.18 17.56 25.07
CA PRO A 165 7.59 16.57 25.98
C PRO A 165 7.38 15.24 25.26
N VAL A 166 8.29 14.27 25.46
CA VAL A 166 8.33 13.00 24.70
C VAL A 166 7.41 11.89 25.23
N SER A 167 6.72 12.08 26.37
CA SER A 167 6.00 11.01 27.07
C SER A 167 4.96 10.26 26.21
N HIS A 168 4.40 10.87 25.17
CA HIS A 168 3.42 10.26 24.26
C HIS A 168 3.85 10.28 22.79
N LEU A 169 4.96 10.93 22.44
CA LEU A 169 5.42 11.07 21.05
C LEU A 169 5.82 9.73 20.43
N SER A 170 6.37 8.80 21.22
CA SER A 170 6.71 7.45 20.73
C SER A 170 5.48 6.71 20.20
N ALA A 171 4.35 6.79 20.90
CA ALA A 171 3.11 6.20 20.42
C ALA A 171 2.61 6.89 19.13
N VAL A 172 2.66 8.24 19.08
CA VAL A 172 2.26 9.04 17.92
C VAL A 172 3.11 8.68 16.69
N PHE A 173 4.43 8.63 16.82
CA PHE A 173 5.33 8.35 15.68
C PHE A 173 5.30 6.90 15.22
N SER A 174 4.84 5.97 16.08
CA SER A 174 4.68 4.57 15.72
C SER A 174 3.42 4.30 14.88
N LEU A 175 2.52 5.27 14.77
CA LEU A 175 1.33 5.15 13.93
C LEU A 175 1.72 5.09 12.43
N PRO A 176 1.12 4.22 11.64
CA PRO A 176 1.59 3.93 10.28
C PRO A 176 1.66 5.15 9.36
N ASN A 177 0.65 6.03 9.40
CA ASN A 177 0.66 7.21 8.52
C ASN A 177 1.63 8.28 9.01
N ASN A 178 1.81 8.44 10.32
CA ASN A 178 2.80 9.35 10.89
C ASN A 178 4.23 8.88 10.58
N THR A 179 4.49 7.57 10.65
CA THR A 179 5.76 6.98 10.20
C THR A 179 6.05 7.33 8.75
N LEU A 180 5.08 7.14 7.84
CA LEU A 180 5.22 7.54 6.44
C LEU A 180 5.36 9.06 6.28
N GLY A 181 4.61 9.85 7.05
CA GLY A 181 4.69 11.30 7.07
C GLY A 181 6.10 11.81 7.40
N ILE A 182 6.74 11.22 8.42
CA ILE A 182 8.14 11.52 8.77
C ILE A 182 9.08 11.18 7.61
N GLU A 183 8.91 10.02 6.97
CA GLU A 183 9.76 9.62 5.84
C GLU A 183 9.53 10.51 4.60
N TYR A 184 8.31 10.99 4.34
CA TYR A 184 8.05 12.00 3.30
C TYR A 184 8.76 13.31 3.60
N CYS A 185 8.65 13.82 4.83
CA CYS A 185 9.35 15.02 5.26
C CYS A 185 10.88 14.87 5.13
N LYS A 186 11.42 13.71 5.57
CA LYS A 186 12.85 13.39 5.46
C LYS A 186 13.31 13.36 3.99
N ALA A 187 12.53 12.76 3.09
CA ALA A 187 12.85 12.72 1.67
C ALA A 187 12.81 14.13 1.03
N ILE A 188 11.83 14.97 1.39
CA ILE A 188 11.72 16.37 0.94
C ILE A 188 12.96 17.16 1.38
N LEU A 189 13.35 17.05 2.65
CA LEU A 189 14.54 17.73 3.19
C LEU A 189 15.83 17.24 2.52
N ARG A 190 16.02 15.92 2.40
CA ARG A 190 17.19 15.31 1.75
C ARG A 190 17.41 15.79 0.32
N MET A 191 16.32 15.95 -0.45
CA MET A 191 16.37 16.36 -1.85
C MET A 191 16.37 17.88 -2.03
N ASN A 192 16.29 18.64 -0.95
CA ASN A 192 16.04 20.09 -1.00
C ASN A 192 14.89 20.41 -1.97
N SER A 193 13.80 19.65 -1.86
CA SER A 193 12.65 19.73 -2.76
C SER A 193 11.80 20.97 -2.41
N PRO A 194 11.30 21.74 -3.41
CA PRO A 194 10.40 22.85 -3.16
C PRO A 194 8.99 22.41 -2.72
N VAL A 195 8.68 21.13 -2.79
CA VAL A 195 7.37 20.57 -2.42
C VAL A 195 7.13 20.73 -0.92
N LYS A 196 6.02 21.36 -0.56
CA LYS A 196 5.66 21.60 0.86
C LYS A 196 4.84 20.43 1.40
N PRO A 197 5.23 19.81 2.53
CA PRO A 197 4.45 18.74 3.15
C PRO A 197 3.28 19.30 3.94
N PHE A 198 2.10 18.67 3.83
CA PHE A 198 0.92 18.98 4.61
C PHE A 198 0.22 17.69 5.10
N ALA A 199 -0.14 17.68 6.38
CA ALA A 199 -0.89 16.59 6.98
C ALA A 199 -2.38 16.90 6.98
N ILE A 200 -3.20 15.91 6.65
CA ILE A 200 -4.66 15.95 6.80
C ILE A 200 -5.05 14.92 7.86
N LYS A 201 -5.76 15.36 8.90
CA LYS A 201 -6.26 14.46 9.94
C LYS A 201 -7.17 13.39 9.31
N ARG A 202 -6.90 12.14 9.61
CA ARG A 202 -7.75 11.03 9.18
C ARG A 202 -9.07 11.05 9.94
N ILE A 203 -10.14 10.79 9.22
CA ILE A 203 -11.47 10.60 9.77
C ILE A 203 -11.78 9.10 9.73
N GLY A 204 -12.38 8.56 10.81
CA GLY A 204 -12.78 7.16 10.94
C GLY A 204 -11.81 6.32 11.75
N GLY A 205 -12.05 5.01 11.78
CA GLY A 205 -11.30 4.04 12.57
C GLY A 205 -9.81 3.98 12.28
N GLY A 206 -9.03 3.46 13.23
CA GLY A 206 -7.59 3.25 13.10
C GLY A 206 -7.24 2.33 11.93
N TYR A 207 -5.96 2.32 11.56
CA TYR A 207 -5.47 1.56 10.40
C TYR A 207 -5.80 0.05 10.46
N HIS A 208 -5.91 -0.52 11.65
CA HIS A 208 -6.21 -1.93 11.90
C HIS A 208 -7.66 -2.19 12.35
N ASP A 209 -8.51 -1.17 12.38
CA ASP A 209 -9.90 -1.37 12.76
C ASP A 209 -10.64 -2.12 11.65
N ILE A 210 -11.16 -3.28 12.02
CA ILE A 210 -11.98 -4.16 11.14
C ILE A 210 -13.46 -3.78 11.25
N ASP A 211 -13.79 -2.79 12.09
CA ASP A 211 -15.18 -2.36 12.27
C ASP A 211 -15.65 -1.59 11.04
N THR A 212 -16.73 -2.09 10.43
CA THR A 212 -17.37 -1.51 9.24
C THR A 212 -18.56 -0.63 9.59
N ALA A 213 -18.79 -0.34 10.88
CA ALA A 213 -19.93 0.48 11.32
C ALA A 213 -19.77 1.96 10.92
N ASP A 214 -18.53 2.42 10.68
CA ASP A 214 -18.25 3.79 10.26
C ASP A 214 -18.16 3.92 8.72
N THR A 215 -18.67 5.02 8.20
CA THR A 215 -18.59 5.40 6.77
C THR A 215 -17.13 5.48 6.24
N TYR A 216 -16.14 5.49 7.11
CA TYR A 216 -14.70 5.62 6.82
C TYR A 216 -13.91 4.40 7.28
N ALA A 217 -14.30 3.21 6.83
CA ALA A 217 -13.56 1.98 7.11
C ALA A 217 -12.15 1.97 6.46
N SER A 218 -11.22 1.21 7.06
CA SER A 218 -9.89 1.01 6.48
C SER A 218 -9.93 0.16 5.20
N ALA A 219 -8.94 0.31 4.33
CA ALA A 219 -8.80 -0.54 3.14
C ALA A 219 -8.70 -2.04 3.49
N GLU A 220 -8.12 -2.39 4.64
CA GLU A 220 -8.03 -3.75 5.15
C GLU A 220 -9.41 -4.30 5.54
N ALA A 221 -10.24 -3.51 6.24
CA ALA A 221 -11.61 -3.88 6.56
C ALA A 221 -12.45 -4.13 5.30
N ILE A 222 -12.29 -3.27 4.28
CA ILE A 222 -12.99 -3.42 3.00
C ILE A 222 -12.54 -4.70 2.27
N ARG A 223 -11.23 -5.00 2.24
CA ARG A 223 -10.73 -6.26 1.65
C ARG A 223 -11.29 -7.48 2.39
N THR A 224 -11.32 -7.44 3.71
CA THR A 224 -11.92 -8.51 4.53
C THR A 224 -13.39 -8.71 4.19
N LEU A 225 -14.14 -7.63 4.02
CA LEU A 225 -15.56 -7.69 3.62
C LEU A 225 -15.74 -8.33 2.23
N LEU A 226 -14.90 -7.93 1.25
CA LEU A 226 -14.97 -8.43 -0.14
C LEU A 226 -14.67 -9.93 -0.25
N PHE A 227 -13.85 -10.49 0.65
CA PHE A 227 -13.49 -11.92 0.66
C PHE A 227 -14.28 -12.75 1.69
N ARG A 228 -15.14 -12.14 2.50
CA ARG A 228 -16.09 -12.90 3.33
C ARG A 228 -17.05 -13.64 2.40
N ARG A 229 -16.93 -14.97 2.35
CA ARG A 229 -18.00 -15.80 1.79
C ARG A 229 -19.22 -15.61 2.67
N PRO A 230 -20.45 -15.42 2.13
CA PRO A 230 -21.65 -15.52 2.93
C PRO A 230 -21.59 -16.91 3.60
N ASN A 231 -21.61 -16.95 4.92
CA ASN A 231 -21.56 -18.21 5.69
C ASN A 231 -22.67 -19.13 5.23
N LEU A 232 -22.32 -20.20 4.54
CA LEU A 232 -23.15 -21.39 4.41
C LEU A 232 -23.18 -22.19 5.74
N ASP A 233 -22.55 -21.68 6.80
CA ASP A 233 -22.41 -22.33 8.11
C ASP A 233 -23.33 -21.74 9.19
N ALA A 234 -24.53 -21.28 8.85
CA ALA A 234 -25.60 -21.05 9.82
C ALA A 234 -26.36 -22.36 10.10
N GLY A 235 -25.62 -23.45 10.39
CA GLY A 235 -26.18 -24.74 10.67
C GLY A 235 -25.19 -25.72 11.30
N SER A 236 -24.52 -25.31 12.40
CA SER A 236 -23.87 -26.31 13.26
C SER A 236 -24.92 -27.11 14.02
N VAL A 237 -25.49 -28.10 13.34
CA VAL A 237 -26.20 -29.19 14.02
C VAL A 237 -25.17 -29.93 14.86
N LYS A 238 -25.25 -29.80 16.17
CA LYS A 238 -24.60 -30.68 17.14
C LYS A 238 -24.94 -32.11 16.75
N LYS A 239 -23.96 -32.92 16.40
CA LYS A 239 -24.10 -34.38 16.30
C LYS A 239 -24.50 -34.90 17.67
N ALA A 240 -25.76 -35.15 17.87
CA ALA A 240 -26.25 -36.03 18.91
C ALA A 240 -26.15 -37.47 18.40
N SER A 241 -25.60 -38.32 19.27
CA SER A 241 -25.43 -39.74 19.10
C SER A 241 -26.72 -40.43 18.66
N SER A 242 -26.56 -41.40 17.73
CA SER A 242 -27.61 -42.31 17.27
C SER A 242 -28.28 -43.11 18.39
N PRO A 243 -29.58 -43.37 18.27
CA PRO A 243 -30.13 -44.69 18.51
C PRO A 243 -30.95 -45.21 17.31
N THR A 244 -31.03 -46.53 17.28
CA THR A 244 -31.62 -47.49 16.37
C THR A 244 -33.13 -47.28 16.08
N PRO A 245 -33.68 -47.86 14.99
CA PRO A 245 -34.99 -47.52 14.46
C PRO A 245 -36.15 -48.37 15.02
N ALA A 246 -37.30 -47.74 15.26
CA ALA A 246 -38.58 -48.44 15.33
C ALA A 246 -39.76 -47.50 15.09
N ALA A 247 -40.62 -47.90 14.14
CA ALA A 247 -42.04 -47.69 13.99
C ALA A 247 -42.57 -46.27 13.58
N ALA A 248 -43.20 -46.26 12.43
CA ALA A 248 -44.14 -45.30 11.91
C ALA A 248 -45.34 -45.02 12.86
N ASP A 249 -45.75 -43.76 12.91
CA ASP A 249 -47.13 -43.40 12.83
C ASP A 249 -47.34 -41.90 12.56
N SER A 250 -48.34 -41.67 11.74
CA SER A 250 -48.84 -40.35 11.26
C SER A 250 -49.38 -39.46 12.38
N LEU A 251 -49.05 -38.16 12.41
CA LEU A 251 -49.93 -37.16 12.96
C LEU A 251 -49.55 -35.75 12.37
N SER A 252 -50.50 -35.19 11.70
CA SER A 252 -50.54 -33.79 11.22
C SER A 252 -50.50 -32.81 12.41
N VAL A 253 -49.58 -31.83 12.36
CA VAL A 253 -49.58 -30.69 13.28
C VAL A 253 -49.57 -29.40 12.47
N GLU A 254 -50.67 -28.66 12.59
CA GLU A 254 -50.84 -27.29 12.12
C GLU A 254 -49.78 -26.36 12.74
N CYS A 255 -49.09 -25.63 11.88
CA CYS A 255 -48.14 -24.62 12.29
C CYS A 255 -48.83 -23.30 12.65
N VAL A 256 -48.97 -23.00 13.92
CA VAL A 256 -49.42 -21.71 14.42
C VAL A 256 -48.27 -20.72 14.27
N LEU A 257 -48.42 -19.73 13.39
CA LEU A 257 -47.52 -18.59 13.23
C LEU A 257 -47.61 -17.70 14.48
N SER A 258 -46.63 -17.80 15.38
CA SER A 258 -46.40 -16.80 16.40
C SER A 258 -45.37 -15.76 15.86
N SER A 259 -45.83 -14.50 15.81
CA SER A 259 -45.04 -13.33 15.49
C SER A 259 -43.82 -13.21 16.41
N SER A 260 -42.63 -13.37 15.87
CA SER A 260 -41.34 -13.11 16.54
C SER A 260 -40.75 -11.75 16.14
N PRO A 261 -39.97 -11.11 17.04
CA PRO A 261 -39.56 -9.72 16.89
C PRO A 261 -38.61 -9.53 15.73
N THR A 262 -38.69 -8.35 15.12
CA THR A 262 -37.85 -7.80 14.05
C THR A 262 -36.42 -8.33 14.05
N ALA A 263 -36.15 -9.24 13.11
CA ALA A 263 -34.79 -9.57 12.71
C ALA A 263 -34.16 -8.28 12.16
N LEU A 264 -33.10 -7.81 12.78
CA LEU A 264 -32.20 -6.82 12.20
C LEU A 264 -31.72 -7.42 10.87
N GLU A 265 -32.18 -6.86 9.75
CA GLU A 265 -31.68 -7.22 8.42
C GLU A 265 -30.18 -6.95 8.40
N ILE A 266 -29.38 -8.00 8.33
CA ILE A 266 -27.95 -7.89 8.08
C ILE A 266 -27.83 -7.38 6.64
N PRO A 267 -27.28 -6.16 6.40
CA PRO A 267 -27.20 -5.62 5.05
C PRO A 267 -26.42 -6.59 4.14
N SER A 268 -26.86 -6.72 2.89
CA SER A 268 -26.15 -7.52 1.92
C SER A 268 -24.70 -7.02 1.79
N THR A 269 -23.75 -7.88 1.44
CA THR A 269 -22.34 -7.48 1.23
C THR A 269 -22.23 -6.31 0.24
N SER A 270 -23.16 -6.21 -0.72
CA SER A 270 -23.26 -5.10 -1.66
C SER A 270 -23.63 -3.79 -0.99
N ASP A 271 -24.60 -3.81 -0.06
CA ASP A 271 -25.07 -2.59 0.62
C ASP A 271 -24.02 -2.09 1.61
N ALA A 272 -23.39 -3.00 2.36
CA ALA A 272 -22.28 -2.67 3.25
C ALA A 272 -21.09 -2.06 2.49
N LEU A 273 -20.71 -2.63 1.34
CA LEU A 273 -19.65 -2.09 0.49
C LEU A 273 -19.98 -0.69 -0.03
N SER A 274 -21.22 -0.48 -0.49
CA SER A 274 -21.67 0.79 -1.04
C SER A 274 -21.65 1.95 -0.02
N ALA A 275 -21.71 1.64 1.28
CA ALA A 275 -21.55 2.64 2.34
C ALA A 275 -20.09 3.06 2.56
N LEU A 276 -19.12 2.19 2.25
CA LEU A 276 -17.69 2.36 2.60
C LEU A 276 -16.84 2.94 1.46
N VAL A 277 -17.31 2.82 0.22
CA VAL A 277 -16.59 3.29 -0.96
C VAL A 277 -17.46 4.21 -1.80
N PRO A 278 -16.88 5.12 -2.62
CA PRO A 278 -17.66 5.88 -3.60
C PRO A 278 -18.43 4.96 -4.54
N HIS A 279 -19.61 5.40 -4.96
CA HIS A 279 -20.48 4.63 -5.86
C HIS A 279 -19.74 4.12 -7.12
N THR A 280 -18.91 4.95 -7.74
CA THR A 280 -18.07 4.57 -8.89
C THR A 280 -17.09 3.45 -8.56
N THR A 281 -16.50 3.46 -7.36
CA THR A 281 -15.63 2.39 -6.87
C THR A 281 -16.42 1.11 -6.64
N ALA A 282 -17.61 1.19 -6.03
CA ALA A 282 -18.48 0.03 -5.82
C ALA A 282 -18.84 -0.65 -7.15
N GLN A 283 -19.17 0.11 -8.18
CA GLN A 283 -19.46 -0.42 -9.51
C GLN A 283 -18.26 -1.15 -10.13
N VAL A 284 -17.07 -0.55 -10.06
CA VAL A 284 -15.82 -1.18 -10.57
C VAL A 284 -15.53 -2.48 -9.82
N LEU A 285 -15.61 -2.46 -8.48
CA LEU A 285 -15.35 -3.66 -7.66
C LEU A 285 -16.38 -4.77 -7.91
N ALA A 286 -17.65 -4.43 -8.08
CA ALA A 286 -18.70 -5.39 -8.41
C ALA A 286 -18.41 -6.10 -9.75
N GLY A 287 -18.06 -5.34 -10.79
CA GLY A 287 -17.68 -5.91 -12.08
C GLY A 287 -16.46 -6.84 -11.98
N LEU A 288 -15.40 -6.40 -11.26
CA LEU A 288 -14.20 -7.21 -11.07
C LEU A 288 -14.46 -8.48 -10.24
N SER A 289 -15.39 -8.42 -9.28
CA SER A 289 -15.79 -9.59 -8.49
C SER A 289 -16.56 -10.60 -9.35
N CYS A 290 -17.47 -10.13 -10.20
CA CYS A 290 -18.19 -11.00 -11.16
C CYS A 290 -17.23 -11.69 -12.13
N ASP A 291 -16.19 -10.99 -12.58
CA ASP A 291 -15.17 -11.51 -13.49
C ASP A 291 -14.07 -12.32 -12.78
N ASN A 292 -14.18 -12.55 -11.48
CA ASN A 292 -13.17 -13.22 -10.65
C ASN A 292 -11.75 -12.59 -10.74
N LEU A 293 -11.69 -11.26 -10.82
CA LEU A 293 -10.46 -10.47 -10.98
C LEU A 293 -9.95 -9.84 -9.68
N LEU A 294 -10.59 -10.15 -8.53
CA LEU A 294 -10.07 -9.76 -7.22
C LEU A 294 -9.03 -10.78 -6.77
N LEU A 295 -7.79 -10.33 -6.56
CA LEU A 295 -6.67 -11.20 -6.18
C LEU A 295 -6.36 -11.11 -4.69
N THR A 296 -5.86 -12.22 -4.17
CA THR A 296 -5.29 -12.33 -2.82
C THR A 296 -3.83 -12.74 -2.93
N GLN A 297 -3.09 -12.62 -1.84
CA GLN A 297 -1.72 -13.09 -1.76
C GLN A 297 -1.60 -14.59 -2.06
N ASN A 298 -2.60 -15.40 -1.67
CA ASN A 298 -2.59 -16.84 -1.87
C ASN A 298 -2.72 -17.27 -3.33
N ASP A 299 -3.21 -16.39 -4.20
CA ASP A 299 -3.24 -16.67 -5.65
C ASP A 299 -1.82 -16.77 -6.27
N PHE A 300 -0.79 -16.29 -5.55
CA PHE A 300 0.61 -16.31 -5.97
C PHE A 300 1.44 -17.45 -5.34
N SER A 301 0.82 -18.34 -4.56
CA SER A 301 1.52 -19.39 -3.80
C SER A 301 2.36 -20.31 -4.69
N GLU A 302 1.83 -20.77 -5.82
CA GLU A 302 2.54 -21.67 -6.75
C GLU A 302 3.79 -20.99 -7.35
N LEU A 303 3.70 -19.71 -7.69
CA LEU A 303 4.84 -18.96 -8.20
C LEU A 303 5.91 -18.76 -7.12
N LEU A 304 5.50 -18.54 -5.87
CA LEU A 304 6.43 -18.45 -4.73
C LEU A 304 7.11 -19.78 -4.45
N HIS A 305 6.41 -20.91 -4.53
CA HIS A 305 7.02 -22.23 -4.42
C HIS A 305 8.10 -22.44 -5.48
N TYR A 306 7.78 -22.12 -6.74
CA TYR A 306 8.74 -22.21 -7.84
C TYR A 306 9.98 -21.34 -7.60
N GLN A 307 9.79 -20.10 -7.19
CA GLN A 307 10.89 -19.15 -6.93
C GLN A 307 11.76 -19.61 -5.74
N LEU A 308 11.15 -20.12 -4.67
CA LEU A 308 11.86 -20.66 -3.51
C LEU A 308 12.75 -21.84 -3.89
N LEU A 309 12.26 -22.75 -4.75
CA LEU A 309 13.05 -23.89 -5.25
C LEU A 309 14.19 -23.45 -6.17
N LEU A 310 13.91 -22.50 -7.07
CA LEU A 310 14.88 -22.03 -8.04
C LEU A 310 16.06 -21.29 -7.39
N HIS A 311 15.78 -20.51 -6.33
CA HIS A 311 16.73 -19.60 -5.70
C HIS A 311 17.11 -19.97 -4.28
N GLU A 312 16.90 -21.23 -3.86
CA GLU A 312 17.21 -21.71 -2.50
C GLU A 312 18.63 -21.33 -2.05
N SER A 313 19.62 -21.48 -2.94
CA SER A 313 21.02 -21.20 -2.64
C SER A 313 21.39 -19.70 -2.58
N GLU A 314 20.54 -18.82 -3.10
CA GLU A 314 20.86 -17.41 -3.38
C GLU A 314 19.87 -16.44 -2.74
N LEU A 315 19.12 -16.85 -1.71
CA LEU A 315 18.06 -16.01 -1.10
C LEU A 315 18.59 -14.67 -0.58
N GLU A 316 19.87 -14.61 -0.16
CA GLU A 316 20.50 -13.39 0.37
C GLU A 316 20.66 -12.28 -0.67
N GLN A 317 20.65 -12.61 -1.95
CA GLN A 317 20.73 -11.58 -3.01
C GLN A 317 19.48 -10.71 -3.10
N TYR A 318 18.34 -11.16 -2.57
CA TYR A 318 17.08 -10.42 -2.64
C TYR A 318 16.99 -9.34 -1.56
N ALA A 319 16.38 -8.22 -1.91
CA ALA A 319 16.24 -7.09 -1.00
C ALA A 319 15.53 -7.49 0.30
N ASP A 320 15.91 -6.89 1.41
CA ASP A 320 15.41 -7.16 2.78
C ASP A 320 15.74 -8.57 3.35
N CYS A 321 16.35 -9.48 2.57
CA CYS A 321 16.68 -10.85 2.99
C CYS A 321 18.08 -10.92 3.59
N THR A 322 18.18 -10.95 4.93
CA THR A 322 19.47 -11.14 5.62
C THR A 322 19.88 -12.62 5.59
N PRO A 323 21.21 -12.92 5.76
CA PRO A 323 21.68 -14.31 5.82
C PRO A 323 20.93 -15.19 6.84
N GLU A 324 20.59 -14.61 8.02
CA GLU A 324 19.87 -15.34 9.07
C GLU A 324 18.43 -15.66 8.64
N LEU A 325 17.77 -14.73 7.94
CA LEU A 325 16.42 -14.96 7.42
C LEU A 325 16.45 -15.97 6.27
N ALA A 326 17.43 -15.88 5.37
CA ALA A 326 17.64 -16.87 4.31
C ALA A 326 17.86 -18.28 4.86
N ASN A 327 18.74 -18.43 5.87
CA ASN A 327 18.97 -19.71 6.54
C ASN A 327 17.71 -20.27 7.19
N ARG A 328 16.90 -19.40 7.80
CA ARG A 328 15.60 -19.79 8.36
C ARG A 328 14.63 -20.27 7.28
N ILE A 329 14.53 -19.56 6.15
CA ILE A 329 13.66 -19.97 5.02
C ILE A 329 14.12 -21.34 4.49
N ARG A 330 15.44 -21.54 4.27
CA ARG A 330 16.01 -22.82 3.81
C ARG A 330 15.66 -23.98 4.77
N SER A 331 15.84 -23.76 6.08
CA SER A 331 15.53 -24.80 7.08
C SER A 331 14.06 -25.21 7.11
N LEU A 332 13.17 -24.32 6.72
CA LEU A 332 11.72 -24.53 6.68
C LEU A 332 11.21 -24.96 5.30
N LEU A 333 12.04 -24.91 4.26
CA LEU A 333 11.63 -25.07 2.86
C LEU A 333 10.75 -26.29 2.60
N PRO A 334 11.06 -27.51 3.09
CA PRO A 334 10.21 -28.68 2.86
C PRO A 334 8.77 -28.49 3.35
N SER A 335 8.59 -27.72 4.43
CA SER A 335 7.27 -27.44 4.99
C SER A 335 6.57 -26.27 4.29
N LEU A 336 7.32 -25.33 3.68
CA LEU A 336 6.75 -24.18 2.99
C LEU A 336 6.10 -24.56 1.67
N LEU A 337 6.66 -25.54 0.95
CA LEU A 337 6.21 -25.95 -0.39
C LEU A 337 4.80 -26.59 -0.44
N THR A 338 4.18 -26.80 0.70
CA THR A 338 2.80 -27.32 0.80
C THR A 338 1.82 -26.28 1.35
N LYS A 339 2.28 -25.04 1.56
CA LYS A 339 1.52 -23.98 2.24
C LYS A 339 1.10 -22.88 1.28
N THR A 340 0.01 -22.20 1.63
CA THR A 340 -0.35 -20.94 0.96
C THR A 340 0.65 -19.84 1.30
N ALA A 341 0.69 -18.75 0.53
CA ALA A 341 1.59 -17.64 0.77
C ALA A 341 1.43 -17.03 2.18
N THR A 342 0.19 -16.89 2.66
CA THR A 342 -0.08 -16.42 4.02
C THR A 342 0.43 -17.38 5.09
N ASP A 343 0.23 -18.70 4.91
CA ASP A 343 0.70 -19.72 5.84
C ASP A 343 2.24 -19.85 5.83
N MET A 344 2.88 -19.62 4.68
CA MET A 344 4.35 -19.53 4.60
C MET A 344 4.87 -18.40 5.48
N ILE A 345 4.29 -17.20 5.39
CA ILE A 345 4.71 -16.04 6.18
C ILE A 345 4.55 -16.31 7.67
N GLU A 346 3.40 -16.85 8.10
CA GLU A 346 3.17 -17.17 9.52
C GLU A 346 4.14 -18.27 10.03
N THR A 347 4.56 -19.19 9.17
CA THR A 347 5.53 -20.24 9.51
C THR A 347 6.95 -19.68 9.67
N ILE A 348 7.34 -18.70 8.82
CA ILE A 348 8.66 -18.07 8.86
C ILE A 348 8.75 -17.05 10.00
N LYS A 349 7.65 -16.40 10.37
CA LYS A 349 7.56 -15.31 11.34
C LYS A 349 8.19 -15.65 12.70
N THR A 350 8.81 -14.63 13.31
CA THR A 350 9.39 -14.68 14.66
C THR A 350 9.26 -13.31 15.32
N LYS A 351 9.73 -13.19 16.57
CA LYS A 351 9.84 -11.87 17.23
C LYS A 351 10.81 -10.92 16.50
N ALA A 352 11.83 -11.44 15.82
CA ALA A 352 12.81 -10.65 15.08
C ALA A 352 12.36 -10.31 13.65
N TYR A 353 11.52 -11.15 13.06
CA TYR A 353 11.03 -10.99 11.67
C TYR A 353 9.52 -10.82 11.66
N THR A 354 9.08 -9.59 11.41
CA THR A 354 7.66 -9.26 11.34
C THR A 354 7.00 -9.83 10.08
N TYR A 355 5.69 -10.01 10.12
CA TYR A 355 4.88 -10.43 8.96
C TYR A 355 5.19 -9.61 7.71
N THR A 356 5.13 -8.28 7.81
CA THR A 356 5.36 -7.36 6.69
C THR A 356 6.77 -7.49 6.10
N ARG A 357 7.81 -7.71 6.93
CA ARG A 357 9.18 -7.89 6.43
C ARG A 357 9.31 -9.18 5.63
N ILE A 358 8.78 -10.29 6.15
CA ILE A 358 8.81 -11.58 5.44
C ILE A 358 8.04 -11.48 4.14
N ASN A 359 6.88 -10.84 4.19
CA ASN A 359 6.05 -10.63 3.01
C ASN A 359 6.79 -9.86 1.91
N ARG A 360 7.49 -8.76 2.26
CA ARG A 360 8.33 -8.05 1.29
C ARG A 360 9.44 -8.92 0.72
N VAL A 361 10.13 -9.71 1.55
CA VAL A 361 11.19 -10.63 1.07
C VAL A 361 10.62 -11.64 0.06
N LEU A 362 9.48 -12.25 0.33
CA LEU A 362 8.83 -13.16 -0.60
C LEU A 362 8.39 -12.45 -1.90
N THR A 363 7.94 -11.20 -1.80
CA THR A 363 7.60 -10.39 -2.98
C THR A 363 8.85 -9.99 -3.75
N HIS A 364 9.95 -9.63 -3.08
CA HIS A 364 11.22 -9.34 -3.75
C HIS A 364 11.75 -10.56 -4.48
N LEU A 365 11.65 -11.74 -3.89
CA LEU A 365 11.96 -13.01 -4.55
C LEU A 365 11.06 -13.25 -5.76
N LEU A 366 9.74 -13.08 -5.62
CA LEU A 366 8.76 -13.25 -6.69
C LEU A 366 9.03 -12.32 -7.88
N LEU A 367 9.39 -11.06 -7.60
CA LEU A 367 9.61 -10.01 -8.60
C LEU A 367 11.08 -9.87 -9.04
N ASN A 368 11.96 -10.76 -8.59
CA ASN A 368 13.40 -10.73 -8.85
C ASN A 368 14.06 -9.39 -8.49
N MET A 369 13.73 -8.85 -7.32
CA MET A 369 14.23 -7.56 -6.83
C MET A 369 15.46 -7.76 -5.95
N THR A 370 16.64 -7.47 -6.48
CA THR A 370 17.92 -7.70 -5.78
C THR A 370 18.30 -6.54 -4.85
N ALA A 371 19.07 -6.88 -3.81
CA ALA A 371 19.62 -5.90 -2.86
C ALA A 371 20.58 -4.93 -3.54
N ASP A 372 21.40 -5.42 -4.49
CA ASP A 372 22.37 -4.59 -5.23
C ASP A 372 21.64 -3.52 -6.08
N THR A 373 20.58 -3.90 -6.79
CA THR A 373 19.79 -2.94 -7.57
C THR A 373 19.12 -1.92 -6.65
N LEU A 374 18.54 -2.35 -5.52
CA LEU A 374 17.93 -1.43 -4.55
C LEU A 374 18.97 -0.48 -3.96
N SER A 375 20.15 -0.98 -3.62
CA SER A 375 21.28 -0.16 -3.11
C SER A 375 21.71 0.88 -4.14
N ALA A 376 21.87 0.51 -5.40
CA ALA A 376 22.23 1.42 -6.48
C ALA A 376 21.15 2.51 -6.74
N LEU A 377 19.88 2.18 -6.56
CA LEU A 377 18.77 3.13 -6.68
C LEU A 377 18.68 4.12 -5.50
N THR A 378 19.33 3.82 -4.37
CA THR A 378 19.24 4.59 -3.13
C THR A 378 20.58 5.18 -2.70
N ASP A 379 21.60 5.13 -3.55
CA ASP A 379 22.91 5.72 -3.26
C ASP A 379 22.74 7.20 -2.92
N LYS A 380 23.25 7.58 -1.75
CA LYS A 380 23.20 8.96 -1.23
C LYS A 380 23.91 9.97 -2.14
N ASN A 381 24.83 9.49 -2.97
CA ASN A 381 25.60 10.30 -3.90
C ASN A 381 24.95 10.39 -5.30
N ALA A 382 23.88 9.65 -5.56
CA ALA A 382 23.16 9.71 -6.83
C ALA A 382 22.14 10.88 -6.80
N PRO A 383 22.26 11.87 -7.71
CA PRO A 383 21.37 13.05 -7.70
C PRO A 383 19.93 12.75 -8.15
N ALA A 384 19.68 11.59 -8.74
CA ALA A 384 18.36 11.21 -9.28
C ALA A 384 18.05 9.74 -8.92
N PHE A 385 17.15 9.57 -7.98
CA PHE A 385 16.65 8.24 -7.57
C PHE A 385 15.64 7.66 -8.57
N LEU A 386 15.09 8.45 -9.48
CA LEU A 386 14.12 8.02 -10.46
C LEU A 386 14.50 8.42 -11.87
N THR A 387 14.28 7.48 -12.78
CA THR A 387 14.69 7.59 -14.18
C THR A 387 13.54 7.95 -15.10
N HIS A 388 12.29 7.84 -14.64
CA HIS A 388 11.11 8.08 -15.45
C HIS A 388 9.84 8.23 -14.60
N ALA A 389 8.79 8.80 -15.20
CA ALA A 389 7.45 8.88 -14.64
C ALA A 389 6.45 8.24 -15.60
N ARG A 390 5.86 7.10 -15.22
CA ARG A 390 4.86 6.42 -16.01
C ARG A 390 3.45 6.95 -15.70
N ILE A 391 2.77 7.51 -16.70
CA ILE A 391 1.40 7.96 -16.60
C ILE A 391 0.45 6.77 -16.79
N LEU A 392 -0.36 6.46 -15.75
CA LEU A 392 -1.37 5.42 -15.79
C LEU A 392 -2.72 5.92 -16.30
N GLY A 393 -3.04 7.18 -16.07
CA GLY A 393 -4.27 7.80 -16.56
C GLY A 393 -4.44 9.23 -16.07
N PHE A 394 -5.39 9.93 -16.68
CA PHE A 394 -5.73 11.32 -16.38
C PHE A 394 -7.18 11.64 -16.73
N ARG A 395 -7.71 12.70 -16.12
CA ARG A 395 -9.03 13.23 -16.48
C ARG A 395 -8.93 14.09 -17.74
N LYS A 396 -9.96 13.98 -18.58
CA LYS A 396 -10.00 14.72 -19.85
C LYS A 396 -9.92 16.23 -19.65
N GLU A 397 -10.54 16.76 -18.59
CA GLU A 397 -10.51 18.17 -18.25
C GLU A 397 -9.11 18.66 -17.84
N ALA A 398 -8.25 17.76 -17.36
CA ALA A 398 -6.87 18.08 -16.99
C ALA A 398 -5.89 18.11 -18.18
N CYS A 399 -6.31 17.64 -19.37
CA CYS A 399 -5.43 17.49 -20.54
C CYS A 399 -4.78 18.81 -20.99
N GLY A 400 -5.52 19.92 -20.99
CA GLY A 400 -5.03 21.19 -21.54
C GLY A 400 -3.98 21.84 -20.65
N SER A 401 -4.27 22.09 -19.40
CA SER A 401 -3.42 22.87 -18.49
C SER A 401 -2.44 22.01 -17.69
N LEU A 402 -2.93 20.97 -17.01
CA LEU A 402 -2.08 20.16 -16.15
C LEU A 402 -1.01 19.38 -16.93
N LEU A 403 -1.40 18.65 -17.99
CA LEU A 403 -0.45 17.85 -18.75
C LEU A 403 0.59 18.70 -19.49
N SER A 404 0.20 19.91 -20.01
CA SER A 404 1.17 20.84 -20.59
C SER A 404 2.19 21.29 -19.55
N THR A 405 1.73 21.70 -18.36
CA THR A 405 2.62 22.11 -17.27
C THR A 405 3.55 20.97 -16.83
N VAL A 406 3.03 19.77 -16.64
CA VAL A 406 3.85 18.59 -16.30
C VAL A 406 4.89 18.33 -17.38
N LYS A 407 4.51 18.41 -18.67
CA LYS A 407 5.45 18.19 -19.78
C LYS A 407 6.55 19.25 -19.86
N GLU A 408 6.22 20.50 -19.58
CA GLU A 408 7.17 21.62 -19.64
C GLU A 408 8.13 21.64 -18.44
N SER A 409 7.67 21.22 -17.26
CA SER A 409 8.44 21.27 -16.02
C SER A 409 9.21 20.00 -15.70
N ALA A 410 8.80 18.86 -16.26
CA ALA A 410 9.39 17.56 -15.93
C ALA A 410 10.87 17.48 -16.33
N ARG A 411 11.69 17.06 -15.37
CA ARG A 411 13.14 16.82 -15.51
C ARG A 411 13.47 15.35 -15.78
N ILE A 412 12.46 14.50 -15.78
CA ILE A 412 12.54 13.06 -16.05
C ILE A 412 11.59 12.70 -17.19
N PRO A 413 11.90 11.67 -17.99
CA PRO A 413 11.04 11.20 -19.08
C PRO A 413 9.62 10.85 -18.60
N LEU A 414 8.61 11.33 -19.32
CA LEU A 414 7.21 10.98 -19.10
C LEU A 414 6.81 9.85 -20.06
N ILE A 415 6.39 8.72 -19.50
CA ILE A 415 6.02 7.54 -20.29
C ILE A 415 4.50 7.45 -20.40
N THR A 416 3.98 7.63 -21.61
CA THR A 416 2.57 7.36 -21.95
C THR A 416 2.42 6.07 -22.76
N LYS A 417 3.45 5.71 -23.56
CA LYS A 417 3.51 4.48 -24.33
C LYS A 417 4.71 3.65 -23.87
N PRO A 418 4.48 2.58 -23.09
CA PRO A 418 5.57 1.75 -22.56
C PRO A 418 6.46 1.15 -23.64
N ALA A 419 5.90 0.77 -24.79
CA ALA A 419 6.65 0.17 -25.90
C ALA A 419 7.69 1.11 -26.52
N ASP A 420 7.49 2.44 -26.40
CA ASP A 420 8.37 3.44 -27.01
C ASP A 420 9.53 3.87 -26.06
N TYR A 421 9.57 3.35 -24.83
CA TYR A 421 10.57 3.75 -23.83
C TYR A 421 11.67 2.68 -23.71
N HIS A 422 12.90 3.07 -24.05
CA HIS A 422 14.08 2.20 -24.07
C HIS A 422 15.19 2.76 -23.18
N PRO A 423 15.06 2.66 -21.84
CA PRO A 423 16.07 3.16 -20.91
C PRO A 423 17.34 2.29 -20.92
N THR A 424 18.45 2.88 -20.44
CA THR A 424 19.74 2.21 -20.29
C THR A 424 20.20 2.24 -18.82
N GLY A 425 21.21 1.43 -18.49
CA GLY A 425 21.77 1.38 -17.15
C GLY A 425 20.75 1.03 -16.06
N ILE A 426 20.83 1.68 -14.90
CA ILE A 426 19.93 1.43 -13.76
C ILE A 426 18.45 1.71 -14.11
N GLY A 427 18.19 2.63 -15.03
CA GLY A 427 16.85 2.90 -15.55
C GLY A 427 16.23 1.71 -16.28
N ALA A 428 17.04 0.93 -17.00
CA ALA A 428 16.56 -0.28 -17.63
C ALA A 428 16.15 -1.33 -16.59
N SER A 429 16.95 -1.53 -15.55
CA SER A 429 16.64 -2.46 -14.45
C SER A 429 15.33 -2.08 -13.76
N LEU A 430 15.15 -0.79 -13.44
CA LEU A 430 13.94 -0.28 -12.81
C LEU A 430 12.72 -0.52 -13.70
N TYR A 431 12.80 -0.15 -14.98
CA TYR A 431 11.69 -0.30 -15.92
C TYR A 431 11.35 -1.77 -16.20
N GLN A 432 12.35 -2.65 -16.34
CA GLN A 432 12.13 -4.09 -16.50
C GLN A 432 11.43 -4.70 -15.30
N SER A 433 11.76 -4.26 -14.08
CA SER A 433 11.09 -4.71 -12.87
C SER A 433 9.61 -4.31 -12.85
N ASP A 434 9.27 -3.09 -13.30
CA ASP A 434 7.88 -2.63 -13.41
C ASP A 434 7.07 -3.48 -14.41
N LEU A 435 7.70 -3.81 -15.57
CA LEU A 435 7.09 -4.70 -16.54
C LEU A 435 6.90 -6.11 -16.00
N LEU A 436 7.91 -6.66 -15.33
CA LEU A 436 7.85 -8.00 -14.74
C LEU A 436 6.76 -8.08 -13.67
N ALA A 437 6.70 -7.11 -12.77
CA ALA A 437 5.67 -7.03 -11.73
C ALA A 437 4.26 -6.99 -12.35
N SER A 438 4.07 -6.22 -13.42
CA SER A 438 2.80 -6.16 -14.14
C SER A 438 2.47 -7.48 -14.83
N HIS A 439 3.45 -8.14 -15.45
CA HIS A 439 3.23 -9.41 -16.16
C HIS A 439 2.93 -10.56 -15.21
N ILE A 440 3.65 -10.66 -14.07
CA ILE A 440 3.37 -11.65 -13.03
C ILE A 440 1.93 -11.47 -12.51
N TYR A 441 1.57 -10.24 -12.17
CA TYR A 441 0.20 -9.95 -11.69
C TYR A 441 -0.85 -10.34 -12.74
N GLN A 442 -0.68 -9.93 -14.00
CA GLN A 442 -1.61 -10.21 -15.08
C GLN A 442 -1.70 -11.71 -15.42
N SER A 443 -0.61 -12.46 -15.29
CA SER A 443 -0.63 -13.92 -15.51
C SER A 443 -1.51 -14.63 -14.48
N VAL A 444 -1.42 -14.23 -13.20
CA VAL A 444 -2.26 -14.77 -12.13
C VAL A 444 -3.74 -14.35 -12.33
N ALA A 445 -3.97 -13.09 -12.66
CA ALA A 445 -5.32 -12.57 -12.93
C ALA A 445 -5.98 -13.29 -14.12
N ALA A 446 -5.26 -13.49 -15.22
CA ALA A 446 -5.74 -14.20 -16.41
C ALA A 446 -6.06 -15.68 -16.08
N LYS A 447 -5.19 -16.38 -15.33
CA LYS A 447 -5.43 -17.75 -14.88
C LYS A 447 -6.69 -17.82 -14.02
N LYS A 448 -6.84 -16.92 -13.05
CA LYS A 448 -7.96 -16.92 -12.09
C LYS A 448 -9.32 -16.62 -12.75
N SER A 449 -9.35 -15.67 -13.69
CA SER A 449 -10.58 -15.25 -14.39
C SER A 449 -10.88 -16.08 -15.65
N ALA A 450 -10.00 -17.02 -16.03
CA ALA A 450 -9.99 -17.67 -17.33
C ALA A 450 -9.99 -16.66 -18.51
N GLY A 451 -9.43 -15.46 -18.29
CA GLY A 451 -9.39 -14.36 -19.23
C GLY A 451 -8.09 -14.30 -20.04
N ALA A 452 -7.98 -13.29 -20.91
CA ALA A 452 -6.79 -13.08 -21.71
C ALA A 452 -5.68 -12.37 -20.92
N PHE A 453 -4.44 -12.81 -21.09
CA PHE A 453 -3.27 -12.09 -20.62
C PHE A 453 -3.11 -10.75 -21.36
N ARG A 454 -2.94 -9.67 -20.64
CA ARG A 454 -2.74 -8.33 -21.21
C ARG A 454 -1.31 -7.87 -21.00
N HIS A 455 -0.56 -7.83 -22.08
CA HIS A 455 0.83 -7.42 -22.04
C HIS A 455 0.97 -5.93 -21.70
N GLU A 456 1.86 -5.59 -20.75
CA GLU A 456 1.99 -4.22 -20.24
C GLU A 456 2.42 -3.21 -21.31
N LEU A 457 3.25 -3.62 -22.28
CA LEU A 457 3.69 -2.75 -23.38
C LEU A 457 2.54 -2.31 -24.32
N THR A 458 1.41 -3.03 -24.30
CA THR A 458 0.22 -2.67 -25.11
C THR A 458 -0.76 -1.74 -24.37
N ARG A 459 -0.44 -1.35 -23.13
CA ARG A 459 -1.35 -0.55 -22.29
C ARG A 459 -1.12 0.94 -22.53
N SER A 460 -2.19 1.64 -22.85
CA SER A 460 -2.23 3.10 -22.90
C SER A 460 -2.77 3.69 -21.60
N PRO A 461 -2.48 4.97 -21.27
CA PRO A 461 -3.10 5.64 -20.16
C PRO A 461 -4.62 5.64 -20.27
N LEU A 462 -5.29 5.52 -19.13
CA LEU A 462 -6.74 5.69 -19.04
C LEU A 462 -7.10 7.17 -19.16
N ILE A 463 -8.09 7.47 -19.98
CA ILE A 463 -8.69 8.81 -20.08
C ILE A 463 -10.12 8.69 -19.56
N VAL A 464 -10.45 9.51 -18.57
CA VAL A 464 -11.77 9.52 -17.93
C VAL A 464 -12.39 10.89 -18.05
#